data_d209d448de9f09bcecfd0aa78755c3df
#
_entry.id   d209d448de9f09bcecfd0aa78755c3df
#
_cell.length_a   1.000
_cell.length_b   1.000
_cell.length_c   1.000
_cell.angle_alpha   90.00
_cell.angle_beta   90.00
_cell.angle_gamma   90.00
#
_symmetry.space_group_name_H-M   'P 1'
#
loop_
_entity.id
_entity.type
_entity.pdbx_description
1 polymer ?
#
loop_
_entity_poly.entity_id
_entity_poly.type
_entity_poly.pdbx_seq_one_letter_code
_entity_poly.pdbx_strand_id
1 'polypeptide(L)'
;ALTKSCQIILVGDPDQLLPIGSGGIWQILQEKKTKTHFHANSVKLTKSYRNKGDIALLRNTLKDKGVDAFWHLLSTKEDSTNTLKYLSSLKSVPDPVARTLVSYRKKLKKLTENCINYIPDEAWQSSMVEVEQSVEILKLFKFIDNLLILCPQRYGPWGVNKIHEFLLGKRFEKEVHKWVEGTPIMAKSNQPEIGLAN
;
A
#
# COMPACT_ATOMS: atom_id res chain seq x y z
N ALA A 1 -17.95 -8.73 -30.44
CA ALA A 1 -17.55 -10.13 -30.65
C ALA A 1 -16.08 -10.14 -31.07
N LEU A 2 -15.28 -11.03 -30.49
CA LEU A 2 -13.87 -11.20 -30.86
C LEU A 2 -13.78 -11.97 -32.17
N THR A 3 -12.80 -11.61 -33.01
CA THR A 3 -12.54 -12.36 -34.27
C THR A 3 -11.94 -13.73 -33.96
N LYS A 4 -12.09 -14.70 -34.87
CA LYS A 4 -11.54 -16.07 -34.72
C LYS A 4 -10.00 -16.10 -34.59
N SER A 5 -9.32 -15.05 -35.02
CA SER A 5 -7.87 -14.89 -34.94
C SER A 5 -7.39 -14.17 -33.67
N CYS A 6 -8.31 -13.78 -32.78
CA CYS A 6 -7.95 -13.06 -31.56
C CYS A 6 -7.42 -14.03 -30.50
N GLN A 7 -6.23 -13.76 -29.99
CA GLN A 7 -5.66 -14.46 -28.85
C GLN A 7 -5.93 -13.67 -27.57
N ILE A 8 -6.47 -14.33 -26.55
CA ILE A 8 -6.76 -13.72 -25.25
C ILE A 8 -5.73 -14.22 -24.25
N ILE A 9 -5.04 -13.30 -23.60
CA ILE A 9 -4.15 -13.59 -22.47
C ILE A 9 -4.79 -13.00 -21.21
N LEU A 10 -5.15 -13.88 -20.26
CA LEU A 10 -5.69 -13.49 -18.96
C LEU A 10 -4.58 -13.53 -17.93
N VAL A 11 -4.36 -12.40 -17.22
CA VAL A 11 -3.38 -12.28 -16.15
C VAL A 11 -4.08 -11.90 -14.87
N GLY A 12 -3.79 -12.60 -13.78
CA GLY A 12 -4.39 -12.30 -12.47
C GLY A 12 -3.84 -13.17 -11.36
N ASP A 13 -4.21 -12.84 -10.13
CA ASP A 13 -3.82 -13.56 -8.93
C ASP A 13 -5.07 -13.99 -8.16
N PRO A 14 -5.36 -15.31 -8.08
CA PRO A 14 -6.55 -15.82 -7.40
C PRO A 14 -6.50 -15.66 -5.88
N ASP A 15 -5.32 -15.42 -5.31
CA ASP A 15 -5.11 -15.27 -3.87
C ASP A 15 -5.25 -13.80 -3.40
N GLN A 16 -5.45 -12.84 -4.35
CA GLN A 16 -5.73 -11.45 -4.02
C GLN A 16 -7.19 -11.21 -3.64
N LEU A 17 -7.46 -10.06 -3.01
CA LEU A 17 -8.81 -9.65 -2.66
C LEU A 17 -9.70 -9.62 -3.91
N LEU A 18 -10.92 -10.11 -3.74
CA LEU A 18 -11.93 -10.07 -4.79
C LEU A 18 -12.25 -8.62 -5.19
N PRO A 19 -12.51 -8.36 -6.47
CA PRO A 19 -13.02 -7.07 -6.89
C PRO A 19 -14.39 -6.81 -6.23
N ILE A 20 -14.65 -5.55 -5.90
CA ILE A 20 -15.94 -5.12 -5.35
C ILE A 20 -16.96 -5.17 -6.49
N GLY A 21 -17.85 -6.17 -6.48
CA GLY A 21 -18.85 -6.39 -7.51
C GLY A 21 -18.76 -7.76 -8.20
N SER A 22 -19.36 -7.91 -9.35
CA SER A 22 -19.33 -9.13 -10.15
C SER A 22 -17.94 -9.33 -10.78
N GLY A 23 -17.08 -10.13 -10.19
CA GLY A 23 -15.71 -10.31 -10.67
C GLY A 23 -15.03 -11.60 -10.25
N GLY A 24 -15.79 -12.59 -9.78
CA GLY A 24 -15.25 -13.89 -9.35
C GLY A 24 -14.70 -14.80 -10.45
N ILE A 25 -14.46 -14.27 -11.66
CA ILE A 25 -14.05 -15.08 -12.82
C ILE A 25 -12.74 -15.85 -12.55
N TRP A 26 -11.79 -15.25 -11.81
CA TRP A 26 -10.55 -15.92 -11.46
C TRP A 26 -10.74 -17.11 -10.54
N GLN A 27 -11.67 -17.03 -9.58
CA GLN A 27 -12.01 -18.15 -8.70
C GLN A 27 -12.65 -19.28 -9.50
N ILE A 28 -13.60 -18.95 -10.40
CA ILE A 28 -14.24 -19.91 -11.28
C ILE A 28 -13.21 -20.61 -12.18
N LEU A 29 -12.25 -19.87 -12.74
CA LEU A 29 -11.17 -20.43 -13.56
C LEU A 29 -10.20 -21.32 -12.75
N GLN A 30 -10.11 -21.15 -11.44
CA GLN A 30 -9.30 -21.99 -10.54
C GLN A 30 -10.05 -23.20 -9.98
N GLU A 31 -11.36 -23.28 -10.17
CA GLU A 31 -12.14 -24.45 -9.77
C GLU A 31 -11.64 -25.71 -10.50
N LYS A 32 -11.64 -26.83 -9.79
CA LYS A 32 -11.06 -28.10 -10.28
C LYS A 32 -11.62 -28.51 -11.66
N LYS A 33 -12.91 -28.31 -11.88
CA LYS A 33 -13.59 -28.63 -13.14
C LYS A 33 -13.12 -27.73 -14.30
N THR A 34 -13.00 -26.44 -14.08
CA THR A 34 -12.61 -25.45 -15.09
C THR A 34 -11.11 -25.52 -15.37
N LYS A 35 -10.32 -25.73 -14.34
CA LYS A 35 -8.86 -25.83 -14.44
C LYS A 35 -8.39 -26.97 -15.35
N THR A 36 -9.10 -28.09 -15.39
CA THR A 36 -8.78 -29.21 -16.29
C THR A 36 -8.90 -28.83 -17.76
N HIS A 37 -9.86 -27.99 -18.12
CA HIS A 37 -10.04 -27.54 -19.52
C HIS A 37 -8.91 -26.60 -19.99
N PHE A 38 -8.30 -25.84 -19.07
CA PHE A 38 -7.26 -24.84 -19.41
C PHE A 38 -5.85 -25.28 -19.03
N HIS A 39 -5.67 -26.53 -18.60
CA HIS A 39 -4.38 -26.99 -18.06
C HIS A 39 -3.20 -26.78 -19.02
N ALA A 40 -3.39 -27.06 -20.32
CA ALA A 40 -2.36 -26.92 -21.34
C ALA A 40 -1.99 -25.45 -21.62
N ASN A 41 -2.91 -24.51 -21.33
CA ASN A 41 -2.76 -23.08 -21.62
C ASN A 41 -2.65 -22.22 -20.34
N SER A 42 -2.34 -22.85 -19.20
CA SER A 42 -2.27 -22.18 -17.90
C SER A 42 -0.84 -22.23 -17.34
N VAL A 43 -0.30 -21.07 -17.01
CA VAL A 43 1.01 -20.92 -16.38
C VAL A 43 0.82 -20.32 -14.99
N LYS A 44 1.40 -20.95 -13.97
CA LYS A 44 1.41 -20.45 -12.60
C LYS A 44 2.79 -19.94 -12.24
N LEU A 45 2.87 -18.65 -11.91
CA LEU A 45 4.10 -18.04 -11.39
C LEU A 45 4.23 -18.42 -9.91
N THR A 46 5.31 -19.10 -9.54
CA THR A 46 5.53 -19.60 -8.17
C THR A 46 6.56 -18.78 -7.40
N LYS A 47 7.46 -18.07 -8.10
CA LYS A 47 8.53 -17.31 -7.46
C LYS A 47 8.03 -15.95 -6.97
N SER A 48 8.18 -15.69 -5.68
CA SER A 48 7.90 -14.39 -5.07
C SER A 48 9.20 -13.59 -4.91
N TYR A 49 9.22 -12.35 -5.42
CA TYR A 49 10.35 -11.45 -5.30
C TYR A 49 10.15 -10.38 -4.23
N ARG A 50 8.89 -10.07 -3.88
CA ARG A 50 8.54 -8.99 -2.95
C ARG A 50 8.62 -9.42 -1.49
N ASN A 51 8.13 -10.62 -1.19
CA ASN A 51 8.03 -11.11 0.19
C ASN A 51 9.17 -12.07 0.49
N LYS A 52 9.96 -11.74 1.52
CA LYS A 52 11.08 -12.55 2.01
C LYS A 52 10.96 -12.74 3.52
N GLY A 53 11.70 -13.70 4.08
CA GLY A 53 11.76 -13.93 5.53
C GLY A 53 10.41 -14.30 6.14
N ASP A 54 10.10 -13.71 7.29
CA ASP A 54 8.90 -14.01 8.07
C ASP A 54 7.58 -13.69 7.38
N ILE A 55 7.54 -12.65 6.56
CA ILE A 55 6.33 -12.30 5.79
C ILE A 55 6.02 -13.39 4.75
N ALA A 56 7.05 -13.89 4.07
CA ALA A 56 6.88 -15.00 3.12
C ALA A 56 6.43 -16.28 3.84
N LEU A 57 7.00 -16.55 5.00
CA LEU A 57 6.64 -17.71 5.82
C LEU A 57 5.18 -17.64 6.28
N LEU A 58 4.73 -16.50 6.79
CA LEU A 58 3.33 -16.29 7.20
C LEU A 58 2.37 -16.45 6.03
N ARG A 59 2.66 -15.83 4.88
CA ARG A 59 1.85 -15.97 3.67
C ARG A 59 1.71 -17.43 3.25
N ASN A 60 2.82 -18.17 3.19
CA ASN A 60 2.80 -19.56 2.79
C ASN A 60 2.07 -20.43 3.82
N THR A 61 2.26 -20.17 5.13
CA THR A 61 1.53 -20.86 6.18
C THR A 61 0.02 -20.64 6.07
N LEU A 62 -0.41 -19.39 5.85
CA LEU A 62 -1.83 -19.09 5.65
C LEU A 62 -2.41 -19.84 4.44
N LYS A 63 -1.66 -19.89 3.33
CA LYS A 63 -2.09 -20.52 2.10
C LYS A 63 -2.14 -22.04 2.18
N ASP A 64 -1.11 -22.66 2.74
CA ASP A 64 -0.90 -24.11 2.67
C ASP A 64 -1.47 -24.84 3.88
N LYS A 65 -1.52 -24.20 5.06
CA LYS A 65 -1.91 -24.79 6.35
C LYS A 65 -3.15 -24.16 6.97
N GLY A 66 -3.63 -23.04 6.42
CA GLY A 66 -4.85 -22.38 6.86
C GLY A 66 -4.67 -21.38 8.03
N VAL A 67 -5.80 -20.86 8.48
CA VAL A 67 -5.87 -19.72 9.42
C VAL A 67 -5.34 -20.06 10.81
N ASP A 68 -5.63 -21.26 11.33
CA ASP A 68 -5.19 -21.64 12.67
C ASP A 68 -3.67 -21.78 12.76
N ALA A 69 -3.05 -22.37 11.76
CA ALA A 69 -1.59 -22.47 11.67
C ALA A 69 -0.93 -21.09 11.51
N PHE A 70 -1.57 -20.18 10.78
CA PHE A 70 -1.13 -18.79 10.65
C PHE A 70 -1.13 -18.08 12.01
N TRP A 71 -2.23 -18.15 12.76
CA TRP A 71 -2.33 -17.52 14.08
C TRP A 71 -1.35 -18.13 15.09
N HIS A 72 -1.19 -19.44 15.09
CA HIS A 72 -0.19 -20.09 15.92
C HIS A 72 1.23 -19.60 15.60
N LEU A 73 1.59 -19.53 14.33
CA LEU A 73 2.91 -19.04 13.92
C LEU A 73 3.11 -17.57 14.30
N LEU A 74 2.08 -16.73 14.14
CA LEU A 74 2.15 -15.31 14.46
C LEU A 74 2.35 -15.08 15.96
N SER A 75 1.63 -15.81 16.83
CA SER A 75 1.76 -15.71 18.28
C SER A 75 3.09 -16.25 18.81
N THR A 76 3.64 -17.31 18.22
CA THR A 76 4.92 -17.89 18.65
C THR A 76 6.13 -17.04 18.24
N LYS A 77 5.99 -16.16 17.24
CA LYS A 77 7.07 -15.28 16.77
C LYS A 77 7.09 -13.90 17.43
N GLU A 78 6.21 -13.63 18.36
CA GLU A 78 6.04 -12.32 18.97
C GLU A 78 7.33 -11.78 19.61
N ASP A 79 8.22 -12.65 20.09
CA ASP A 79 9.45 -12.26 20.80
C ASP A 79 10.76 -12.48 20.01
N SER A 80 10.73 -13.13 18.86
CA SER A 80 11.96 -13.72 18.30
C SER A 80 12.62 -12.96 17.15
N THR A 81 11.92 -12.03 16.49
CA THR A 81 12.47 -11.30 15.33
C THR A 81 12.09 -9.83 15.32
N ASN A 82 13.06 -8.95 14.99
CA ASN A 82 12.80 -7.53 14.78
C ASN A 82 12.01 -7.21 13.49
N THR A 83 11.68 -8.22 12.69
CA THR A 83 11.07 -8.07 11.36
C THR A 83 9.56 -8.19 11.38
N LEU A 84 8.99 -8.85 12.40
CA LEU A 84 7.55 -9.05 12.55
C LEU A 84 7.14 -8.81 13.99
N LYS A 85 6.11 -7.98 14.20
CA LYS A 85 5.50 -7.76 15.52
C LYS A 85 4.00 -7.86 15.42
N TYR A 86 3.41 -8.69 16.25
CA TYR A 86 1.98 -8.75 16.46
C TYR A 86 1.63 -7.92 17.70
N LEU A 87 0.69 -6.98 17.55
CA LEU A 87 0.23 -6.14 18.64
C LEU A 87 -1.29 -6.29 18.77
N SER A 88 -1.73 -6.92 19.84
CA SER A 88 -3.15 -7.03 20.15
C SER A 88 -3.67 -5.71 20.68
N SER A 89 -4.63 -5.09 19.97
CA SER A 89 -5.39 -3.94 20.45
C SER A 89 -6.73 -3.86 19.74
N LEU A 90 -7.80 -3.77 20.52
CA LEU A 90 -9.15 -3.73 19.97
C LEU A 90 -9.76 -2.34 19.88
N LYS A 91 -9.23 -1.35 20.60
CA LYS A 91 -9.90 -0.05 20.80
C LYS A 91 -9.15 1.17 20.29
N SER A 92 -7.84 1.09 20.13
CA SER A 92 -7.01 2.23 19.76
C SER A 92 -5.73 1.80 19.06
N VAL A 93 -5.07 2.75 18.39
CA VAL A 93 -3.74 2.52 17.81
C VAL A 93 -2.77 2.17 18.94
N PRO A 94 -2.04 1.03 18.90
CA PRO A 94 -1.08 0.65 19.94
C PRO A 94 0.03 1.70 20.09
N ASP A 95 0.49 1.91 21.31
CA ASP A 95 1.55 2.90 21.60
C ASP A 95 2.82 2.76 20.75
N PRO A 96 3.34 1.56 20.47
CA PRO A 96 4.50 1.43 19.58
C PRO A 96 4.22 1.94 18.17
N VAL A 97 3.02 1.67 17.64
CA VAL A 97 2.59 2.17 16.33
C VAL A 97 2.42 3.69 16.37
N ALA A 98 1.75 4.21 17.41
CA ALA A 98 1.56 5.65 17.59
C ALA A 98 2.91 6.39 17.64
N ARG A 99 3.90 5.89 18.40
CA ARG A 99 5.24 6.47 18.44
C ARG A 99 5.93 6.44 17.08
N THR A 100 5.81 5.34 16.35
CA THR A 100 6.36 5.22 14.99
C THR A 100 5.76 6.26 14.05
N LEU A 101 4.44 6.44 14.08
CA LEU A 101 3.72 7.41 13.25
C LEU A 101 4.11 8.86 13.58
N VAL A 102 4.24 9.19 14.88
CA VAL A 102 4.70 10.52 15.32
C VAL A 102 6.12 10.79 14.85
N SER A 103 7.01 9.82 15.00
CA SER A 103 8.41 9.93 14.55
C SER A 103 8.49 10.08 13.02
N TYR A 104 7.73 9.28 12.28
CA TYR A 104 7.62 9.37 10.83
C TYR A 104 7.16 10.76 10.38
N ARG A 105 6.07 11.28 10.98
CA ARG A 105 5.55 12.62 10.68
C ARG A 105 6.58 13.72 10.92
N LYS A 106 7.30 13.69 12.04
CA LYS A 106 8.37 14.66 12.33
C LYS A 106 9.48 14.64 11.27
N LYS A 107 9.89 13.44 10.86
CA LYS A 107 10.94 13.29 9.84
C LYS A 107 10.45 13.71 8.46
N LEU A 108 9.21 13.38 8.11
CA LEU A 108 8.57 13.80 6.87
C LEU A 108 8.56 15.33 6.77
N LYS A 109 8.08 16.03 7.80
CA LYS A 109 8.08 17.49 7.86
C LYS A 109 9.47 18.07 7.62
N LYS A 110 10.50 17.57 8.33
CA LYS A 110 11.87 18.03 8.13
C LYS A 110 12.40 17.84 6.71
N LEU A 111 12.08 16.69 6.08
CA LEU A 111 12.49 16.44 4.69
C LEU A 111 11.78 17.37 3.72
N THR A 112 10.51 17.67 3.95
CA THR A 112 9.73 18.62 3.14
C THR A 112 10.28 20.03 3.27
N GLU A 113 10.57 20.49 4.50
CA GLU A 113 11.22 21.79 4.73
C GLU A 113 12.55 21.89 3.98
N ASN A 114 13.35 20.84 3.99
CA ASN A 114 14.60 20.80 3.23
C ASN A 114 14.35 20.93 1.71
N CYS A 115 13.33 20.25 1.18
CA CYS A 115 12.97 20.35 -0.25
C CYS A 115 12.53 21.78 -0.60
N ILE A 116 11.67 22.40 0.20
CA ILE A 116 11.17 23.75 -0.04
C ILE A 116 12.32 24.76 -0.02
N ASN A 117 13.24 24.66 0.93
CA ASN A 117 14.37 25.58 1.04
C ASN A 117 15.43 25.37 -0.07
N TYR A 118 15.46 24.20 -0.69
CA TYR A 118 16.43 23.89 -1.74
C TYR A 118 15.95 24.26 -3.14
N ILE A 119 14.63 24.31 -3.39
CA ILE A 119 14.05 24.64 -4.69
C ILE A 119 13.87 26.17 -4.74
N PRO A 120 14.62 26.91 -5.59
CA PRO A 120 14.42 28.33 -5.76
C PRO A 120 12.99 28.62 -6.26
N ASP A 121 12.40 29.74 -5.85
CA ASP A 121 11.05 30.15 -6.28
C ASP A 121 10.90 30.19 -7.82
N GLU A 122 11.98 30.51 -8.52
CA GLU A 122 12.04 30.54 -9.99
C GLU A 122 11.96 29.11 -10.61
N ALA A 123 12.42 28.09 -9.90
CA ALA A 123 12.38 26.71 -10.38
C ALA A 123 10.98 26.11 -10.39
N TRP A 124 10.05 26.62 -9.59
CA TRP A 124 8.63 26.23 -9.65
C TRP A 124 7.94 26.68 -10.96
N GLN A 125 8.55 27.61 -11.68
CA GLN A 125 8.08 28.10 -12.98
C GLN A 125 8.81 27.46 -14.16
N SER A 126 9.97 26.84 -13.94
CA SER A 126 10.74 26.12 -14.96
C SER A 126 10.37 24.64 -14.98
N SER A 127 10.63 23.98 -16.10
CA SER A 127 10.15 22.63 -16.41
C SER A 127 10.23 21.65 -15.23
N MET A 128 9.16 20.92 -14.96
CA MET A 128 9.05 19.87 -13.92
C MET A 128 10.22 18.86 -13.91
N VAL A 129 10.90 18.67 -15.05
CA VAL A 129 11.98 17.70 -15.22
C VAL A 129 13.20 18.01 -14.33
N GLU A 130 13.52 19.28 -14.09
CA GLU A 130 14.65 19.65 -13.22
C GLU A 130 14.31 19.46 -11.74
N VAL A 131 13.05 19.68 -11.39
CA VAL A 131 12.56 19.47 -10.01
C VAL A 131 12.53 17.98 -9.66
N GLU A 132 12.11 17.13 -10.58
CA GLU A 132 12.07 15.67 -10.36
C GLU A 132 13.46 15.05 -10.17
N GLN A 133 14.51 15.64 -10.69
CA GLN A 133 15.89 15.19 -10.55
C GLN A 133 16.59 15.70 -9.28
N SER A 134 15.94 16.54 -8.50
CA SER A 134 16.51 17.04 -7.25
C SER A 134 16.76 15.90 -6.27
N VAL A 135 17.97 15.82 -5.77
CA VAL A 135 18.40 14.80 -4.77
C VAL A 135 17.51 14.85 -3.52
N GLU A 136 17.07 16.05 -3.11
CA GLU A 136 16.23 16.22 -1.92
C GLU A 136 14.81 15.68 -2.15
N ILE A 137 14.25 15.88 -3.34
CA ILE A 137 12.96 15.34 -3.73
C ILE A 137 13.01 13.81 -3.78
N LEU A 138 14.05 13.26 -4.40
CA LEU A 138 14.23 11.80 -4.44
C LEU A 138 14.38 11.20 -3.03
N LYS A 139 15.05 11.88 -2.11
CA LYS A 139 15.13 11.48 -0.69
C LYS A 139 13.75 11.49 -0.01
N LEU A 140 12.94 12.51 -0.29
CA LEU A 140 11.59 12.63 0.24
C LEU A 140 10.69 11.49 -0.23
N PHE A 141 10.64 11.23 -1.54
CA PHE A 141 9.85 10.11 -2.09
C PHE A 141 10.33 8.77 -1.57
N LYS A 142 11.64 8.52 -1.57
CA LYS A 142 12.20 7.30 -0.99
C LYS A 142 11.85 7.12 0.49
N PHE A 143 11.73 8.22 1.23
CA PHE A 143 11.28 8.16 2.62
C PHE A 143 9.79 7.84 2.74
N ILE A 144 8.95 8.40 1.86
CA ILE A 144 7.50 8.10 1.82
C ILE A 144 7.27 6.61 1.55
N ASP A 145 8.04 6.01 0.65
CA ASP A 145 7.93 4.58 0.32
C ASP A 145 8.35 3.62 1.46
N ASN A 146 9.02 4.12 2.50
CA ASN A 146 9.45 3.28 3.63
C ASN A 146 8.33 2.91 4.61
N LEU A 147 7.16 3.54 4.54
CA LEU A 147 6.05 3.26 5.44
C LEU A 147 4.74 3.16 4.66
N LEU A 148 4.13 1.99 4.72
CA LEU A 148 2.78 1.75 4.20
C LEU A 148 1.89 1.25 5.33
N ILE A 149 0.72 1.86 5.51
CA ILE A 149 -0.29 1.44 6.47
C ILE A 149 -1.48 0.88 5.70
N LEU A 150 -1.71 -0.41 5.86
CA LEU A 150 -2.86 -1.09 5.26
C LEU A 150 -3.98 -1.18 6.30
N CYS A 151 -5.14 -0.61 5.97
CA CYS A 151 -6.32 -0.67 6.81
C CYS A 151 -7.38 -1.59 6.17
N PRO A 152 -8.02 -2.48 6.94
CA PRO A 152 -9.01 -3.42 6.40
C PRO A 152 -10.31 -2.73 5.97
N GLN A 153 -10.57 -1.52 6.47
CA GLN A 153 -11.81 -0.77 6.23
C GLN A 153 -11.57 0.74 6.28
N ARG A 154 -12.55 1.50 5.80
CA ARG A 154 -12.47 2.96 5.81
C ARG A 154 -12.78 3.58 7.18
N TYR A 155 -13.76 3.04 7.86
CA TYR A 155 -14.26 3.54 9.16
C TYR A 155 -13.99 2.53 10.27
N GLY A 156 -14.11 2.98 11.52
CA GLY A 156 -13.90 2.14 12.69
C GLY A 156 -12.53 2.33 13.35
N PRO A 157 -12.24 1.61 14.45
CA PRO A 157 -11.02 1.80 15.26
C PRO A 157 -9.71 1.61 14.46
N TRP A 158 -9.74 0.75 13.44
CA TRP A 158 -8.63 0.39 12.56
C TRP A 158 -8.84 0.85 11.12
N GLY A 159 -9.77 1.78 10.93
CA GLY A 159 -10.09 2.33 9.62
C GLY A 159 -9.12 3.43 9.19
N VAL A 160 -9.07 3.68 7.89
CA VAL A 160 -8.25 4.75 7.27
C VAL A 160 -8.56 6.10 7.92
N ASN A 161 -9.83 6.41 8.16
CA ASN A 161 -10.23 7.67 8.77
C ASN A 161 -9.67 7.85 10.18
N LYS A 162 -9.55 6.76 10.96
CA LYS A 162 -8.99 6.83 12.31
C LYS A 162 -7.48 7.09 12.30
N ILE A 163 -6.77 6.52 11.34
CA ILE A 163 -5.34 6.80 11.13
C ILE A 163 -5.15 8.24 10.64
N HIS A 164 -6.00 8.72 9.71
CA HIS A 164 -5.95 10.12 9.27
C HIS A 164 -6.27 11.08 10.41
N GLU A 165 -7.28 10.80 11.24
CA GLU A 165 -7.58 11.59 12.43
C GLU A 165 -6.37 11.67 13.38
N PHE A 166 -5.66 10.57 13.56
CA PHE A 166 -4.45 10.54 14.37
C PHE A 166 -3.31 11.36 13.77
N LEU A 167 -3.09 11.26 12.45
CA LEU A 167 -1.98 11.93 11.77
C LEU A 167 -2.26 13.41 11.47
N LEU A 168 -3.49 13.74 11.07
CA LEU A 168 -3.86 15.04 10.51
C LEU A 168 -4.80 15.85 11.43
N GLY A 169 -5.33 15.23 12.49
CA GLY A 169 -6.25 15.86 13.43
C GLY A 169 -7.71 15.49 13.19
N LYS A 170 -8.54 15.69 14.23
CA LYS A 170 -9.96 15.27 14.26
C LYS A 170 -10.83 15.83 13.13
N ARG A 171 -10.48 16.98 12.59
CA ARG A 171 -11.23 17.68 11.53
C ARG A 171 -10.52 17.64 10.19
N PHE A 172 -9.68 16.63 9.95
CA PHE A 172 -8.81 16.57 8.78
C PHE A 172 -9.55 16.76 7.45
N GLU A 173 -10.78 16.25 7.31
CA GLU A 173 -11.59 16.40 6.09
C GLU A 173 -12.03 17.85 5.81
N LYS A 174 -12.23 18.65 6.87
CA LYS A 174 -12.70 20.04 6.77
C LYS A 174 -11.57 21.07 6.84
N GLU A 175 -10.46 20.72 7.48
CA GLU A 175 -9.36 21.61 7.78
C GLU A 175 -8.08 21.23 7.01
N VAL A 176 -8.21 21.04 5.69
CA VAL A 176 -7.09 20.66 4.80
C VAL A 176 -5.91 21.61 4.92
N HIS A 177 -6.19 22.91 5.11
CA HIS A 177 -5.17 23.95 5.30
C HIS A 177 -4.32 23.79 6.58
N LYS A 178 -4.79 22.94 7.53
CA LYS A 178 -4.04 22.60 8.76
C LYS A 178 -3.24 21.31 8.64
N TRP A 179 -3.26 20.66 7.49
CA TRP A 179 -2.46 19.47 7.30
C TRP A 179 -0.99 19.80 7.42
N VAL A 180 -0.24 18.83 7.90
CA VAL A 180 1.21 18.98 8.00
C VAL A 180 1.80 19.05 6.61
N GLU A 181 2.68 20.01 6.39
CA GLU A 181 3.47 20.10 5.17
C GLU A 181 4.17 18.78 4.87
N GLY A 182 4.17 18.39 3.60
CA GLY A 182 4.66 17.08 3.15
C GLY A 182 3.66 15.94 3.27
N THR A 183 2.41 16.18 3.69
CA THR A 183 1.36 15.15 3.64
C THR A 183 1.19 14.66 2.20
N PRO A 184 1.43 13.38 1.90
CA PRO A 184 1.26 12.85 0.55
C PRO A 184 -0.21 12.95 0.12
N ILE A 185 -0.43 13.47 -1.07
CA ILE A 185 -1.74 13.52 -1.71
C ILE A 185 -1.67 12.83 -3.07
N MET A 186 -2.79 12.33 -3.54
CA MET A 186 -2.91 11.69 -4.84
C MET A 186 -4.01 12.37 -5.65
N ALA A 187 -3.68 12.78 -6.87
CA ALA A 187 -4.67 13.24 -7.83
C ALA A 187 -5.59 12.08 -8.23
N LYS A 188 -6.90 12.26 -8.17
CA LYS A 188 -7.90 11.26 -8.58
C LYS A 188 -8.38 11.44 -10.02
N SER A 189 -8.11 12.59 -10.59
CA SER A 189 -8.49 12.95 -11.95
C SER A 189 -7.42 13.83 -12.56
N ASN A 190 -7.31 13.82 -13.88
CA ASN A 190 -6.43 14.71 -14.59
C ASN A 190 -6.92 16.16 -14.44
N GLN A 191 -6.00 17.08 -14.17
CA GLN A 191 -6.21 18.52 -14.12
C GLN A 191 -5.12 19.21 -14.93
N PRO A 192 -5.28 19.23 -16.28
CA PRO A 192 -4.24 19.75 -17.19
C PRO A 192 -3.88 21.21 -16.95
N GLU A 193 -4.85 22.01 -16.48
CA GLU A 193 -4.67 23.43 -16.17
C GLU A 193 -3.63 23.72 -15.07
N ILE A 194 -3.35 22.73 -14.23
CA ILE A 194 -2.30 22.81 -13.19
C ILE A 194 -1.22 21.74 -13.37
N GLY A 195 -1.14 21.13 -14.56
CA GLY A 195 -0.13 20.13 -14.88
C GLY A 195 -0.26 18.80 -14.16
N LEU A 196 -1.40 18.49 -13.52
CA LEU A 196 -1.60 17.22 -12.82
C LEU A 196 -2.16 16.15 -13.76
N ALA A 197 -1.44 15.05 -13.88
CA ALA A 197 -1.89 13.81 -14.48
C ALA A 197 -2.17 12.75 -13.41
N ASN A 198 -3.17 11.89 -13.67
CA ASN A 198 -3.50 10.75 -12.81
C ASN A 198 -2.71 9.52 -13.28
#